data_1b21b09170a04efe389933d34f7b12a8
#
_entry.id   1b21b09170a04efe389933d34f7b12a8
#
_cell.length_a   1.000
_cell.length_b   1.000
_cell.length_c   1.000
_cell.angle_alpha   90.00
_cell.angle_beta   90.00
_cell.angle_gamma   90.00
#
_symmetry.space_group_name_H-M   'P 1'
#
loop_
_entity.id
_entity.type
_entity.pdbx_description
1 polymer ?
#
loop_
_entity_poly.entity_id
_entity_poly.type
_entity_poly.pdbx_seq_one_letter_code
_entity_poly.pdbx_strand_id
1 'polypeptide(L)'
;FRQVQPNDGAPASQHTEVYVGFTEDALYIGLVAYGDPESIIVSDSRRDSSLNDTDAFLVIIDGVLDRQNGFVFGTNAAGIEYDGQVTREGTGNAFNLNWDGTWKVRSTIFAEGWSAEFEIPFRTLRYGRDSVQDWGINFQRNIRHNNEVAYWAPLERNRTLYRVSDAGTLRGIEPPVQRNLKFTPYALGKWRKYGSSGGTENDSDAGFDIKYSVTPSLTLDLTWNTDFAQVEADDQQLNLDRFNLFFPEKRPFFLENAGQFAVGNEQEVEMFFSRRIGISEAGEPIPVDGGARLSGKIGDSTNVGLLYMSTEAVDGIAPANDFTVARISQELPNRSSIGAIFVGRDGDGTYLRPAGEDYNRTYAIDGQWGIGENTILEAWAARTETPGLDGDDGAFALKF
;
A
#
# COMPACT_ATOMS: atom_id res chain seq x y z
N PHE A 1 16.25 -19.77 12.25
CA PHE A 1 15.22 -19.86 11.21
C PHE A 1 14.63 -21.26 11.16
N ARG A 2 13.31 -21.34 10.90
CA ARG A 2 12.55 -22.58 10.73
C ARG A 2 11.89 -22.60 9.36
N GLN A 3 11.95 -23.75 8.69
CA GLN A 3 11.33 -23.95 7.38
C GLN A 3 9.80 -24.02 7.50
N VAL A 4 9.10 -23.47 6.53
CA VAL A 4 7.71 -23.82 6.19
C VAL A 4 7.66 -24.63 4.89
N GLN A 5 8.70 -24.53 4.06
CA GLN A 5 8.90 -25.29 2.83
C GLN A 5 10.37 -25.66 2.70
N PRO A 6 10.71 -26.84 2.20
CA PRO A 6 9.82 -27.95 1.90
C PRO A 6 9.38 -28.73 3.16
N ASN A 7 10.15 -28.65 4.27
CA ASN A 7 9.98 -29.46 5.46
C ASN A 7 9.50 -28.61 6.63
N ASP A 8 8.19 -28.53 6.81
CA ASP A 8 7.55 -27.71 7.84
C ASP A 8 8.10 -27.98 9.25
N GLY A 9 8.48 -26.90 9.97
CA GLY A 9 9.06 -26.93 11.30
C GLY A 9 10.52 -27.37 11.39
N ALA A 10 11.13 -27.85 10.31
CA ALA A 10 12.55 -28.20 10.30
C ALA A 10 13.46 -26.97 10.47
N PRO A 11 14.69 -27.11 11.02
CA PRO A 11 15.68 -26.04 10.95
C PRO A 11 15.98 -25.65 9.49
N ALA A 12 16.32 -24.37 9.26
CA ALA A 12 16.80 -23.94 7.96
C ALA A 12 18.06 -24.74 7.55
N SER A 13 18.15 -25.07 6.27
CA SER A 13 19.28 -25.88 5.75
C SER A 13 20.61 -25.13 5.73
N GLN A 14 20.56 -23.79 5.71
CA GLN A 14 21.72 -22.93 5.70
C GLN A 14 21.64 -21.92 6.86
N HIS A 15 22.79 -21.59 7.43
CA HIS A 15 22.87 -20.64 8.54
C HIS A 15 22.56 -19.21 8.09
N THR A 16 21.88 -18.47 8.95
CA THR A 16 21.53 -17.06 8.71
C THR A 16 21.75 -16.27 9.99
N GLU A 17 22.49 -15.18 9.89
CA GLU A 17 22.66 -14.22 10.97
C GLU A 17 22.01 -12.90 10.58
N VAL A 18 21.26 -12.32 11.51
CA VAL A 18 20.61 -11.03 11.33
C VAL A 18 20.98 -10.13 12.51
N TYR A 19 21.46 -8.95 12.19
CA TYR A 19 21.82 -7.91 13.12
C TYR A 19 20.85 -6.75 12.97
N VAL A 20 20.30 -6.25 14.08
CA VAL A 20 19.40 -5.10 14.09
C VAL A 20 20.00 -4.02 14.97
N GLY A 21 20.09 -2.81 14.46
CA GLY A 21 20.58 -1.65 15.18
C GLY A 21 19.87 -0.38 14.70
N PHE A 22 20.03 0.70 15.43
CA PHE A 22 19.46 2.00 15.03
C PHE A 22 20.36 3.16 15.43
N THR A 23 20.17 4.27 14.74
CA THR A 23 20.76 5.59 15.06
C THR A 23 19.62 6.56 15.35
N GLU A 24 19.93 7.85 15.45
CA GLU A 24 18.87 8.90 15.55
C GLU A 24 18.02 9.02 14.28
N ASP A 25 18.53 8.57 13.12
CA ASP A 25 17.87 8.80 11.82
C ASP A 25 17.24 7.55 11.20
N ALA A 26 17.79 6.36 11.46
CA ALA A 26 17.43 5.16 10.72
C ALA A 26 17.54 3.87 11.55
N LEU A 27 16.74 2.90 11.19
CA LEU A 27 16.88 1.49 11.56
C LEU A 27 17.79 0.81 10.53
N TYR A 28 18.75 0.02 11.01
CA TYR A 28 19.68 -0.76 10.20
C TYR A 28 19.46 -2.24 10.43
N ILE A 29 19.45 -3.00 9.33
CA ILE A 29 19.37 -4.46 9.39
C ILE A 29 20.53 -5.01 8.56
N GLY A 30 21.40 -5.77 9.21
CA GLY A 30 22.49 -6.49 8.56
C GLY A 30 22.14 -7.97 8.43
N LEU A 31 22.34 -8.53 7.25
CA LEU A 31 22.17 -9.94 6.95
C LEU A 31 23.51 -10.58 6.58
N VAL A 32 23.78 -11.75 7.15
CA VAL A 32 24.77 -12.69 6.63
C VAL A 32 24.07 -14.02 6.34
N ALA A 33 23.95 -14.34 5.07
CA ALA A 33 23.26 -15.52 4.56
C ALA A 33 24.31 -16.52 4.08
N TYR A 34 24.71 -17.44 4.94
CA TYR A 34 25.69 -18.48 4.61
C TYR A 34 25.13 -19.48 3.60
N GLY A 35 25.99 -20.03 2.77
CA GLY A 35 25.69 -21.03 1.75
C GLY A 35 26.76 -21.08 0.67
N ASP A 36 26.61 -22.00 -0.28
CA ASP A 36 27.50 -22.09 -1.43
C ASP A 36 27.19 -20.93 -2.41
N PRO A 37 28.15 -20.01 -2.68
CA PRO A 37 27.95 -18.90 -3.60
C PRO A 37 27.56 -19.32 -5.01
N GLU A 38 28.01 -20.49 -5.48
CA GLU A 38 27.70 -21.01 -6.81
C GLU A 38 26.24 -21.50 -6.92
N SER A 39 25.58 -21.76 -5.79
CA SER A 39 24.17 -22.17 -5.73
C SER A 39 23.19 -21.00 -5.64
N ILE A 40 23.66 -19.76 -5.48
CA ILE A 40 22.83 -18.57 -5.36
C ILE A 40 22.09 -18.30 -6.67
N ILE A 41 20.76 -18.24 -6.60
CA ILE A 41 19.91 -17.97 -7.76
C ILE A 41 19.40 -16.53 -7.67
N VAL A 42 19.68 -15.74 -8.71
CA VAL A 42 19.12 -14.41 -8.94
C VAL A 42 18.33 -14.46 -10.23
N SER A 43 17.01 -14.42 -10.14
CA SER A 43 16.12 -14.52 -11.30
C SER A 43 15.85 -13.17 -11.96
N ASP A 44 15.83 -12.09 -11.17
CA ASP A 44 15.58 -10.72 -11.64
C ASP A 44 16.39 -9.72 -10.81
N SER A 45 16.74 -8.58 -11.41
CA SER A 45 17.47 -7.47 -10.77
C SER A 45 16.74 -6.14 -10.84
N ARG A 46 15.48 -6.13 -11.24
CA ARG A 46 14.64 -4.93 -11.27
C ARG A 46 14.04 -4.68 -9.88
N ARG A 47 13.81 -3.42 -9.55
CA ARG A 47 13.05 -3.02 -8.37
C ARG A 47 11.68 -3.73 -8.37
N ASP A 48 11.20 -4.13 -7.20
CA ASP A 48 9.90 -4.74 -6.96
C ASP A 48 9.61 -6.01 -7.77
N SER A 49 10.64 -6.61 -8.39
CA SER A 49 10.49 -7.92 -8.99
C SER A 49 10.22 -9.00 -7.94
N SER A 50 9.48 -10.04 -8.32
CA SER A 50 9.12 -11.13 -7.42
C SER A 50 10.33 -11.75 -6.75
N LEU A 51 10.32 -11.85 -5.44
CA LEU A 51 11.35 -12.52 -4.64
C LEU A 51 11.09 -14.02 -4.43
N ASN A 52 10.05 -14.58 -5.04
CA ASN A 52 9.68 -15.99 -4.85
C ASN A 52 10.64 -16.96 -5.57
N ASP A 53 11.22 -16.53 -6.68
CA ASP A 53 12.05 -17.37 -7.55
C ASP A 53 13.54 -17.05 -7.48
N THR A 54 13.99 -16.45 -6.39
CA THR A 54 15.37 -16.00 -6.16
C THR A 54 15.80 -16.28 -4.72
N ASP A 55 17.10 -16.37 -4.48
CA ASP A 55 17.65 -16.27 -3.13
C ASP A 55 17.37 -14.87 -2.59
N ALA A 56 16.58 -14.80 -1.52
CA ALA A 56 16.08 -13.53 -1.03
C ALA A 56 16.01 -13.48 0.50
N PHE A 57 15.97 -12.25 0.99
CA PHE A 57 15.71 -11.94 2.38
C PHE A 57 14.67 -10.81 2.47
N LEU A 58 13.67 -11.01 3.32
CA LEU A 58 12.62 -10.05 3.57
C LEU A 58 12.48 -9.83 5.08
N VAL A 59 12.08 -8.62 5.42
CA VAL A 59 11.69 -8.24 6.79
C VAL A 59 10.32 -7.59 6.77
N ILE A 60 9.49 -7.91 7.75
CA ILE A 60 8.27 -7.16 8.09
C ILE A 60 8.49 -6.40 9.39
N ILE A 61 8.03 -5.15 9.43
CA ILE A 61 8.15 -4.25 10.58
C ILE A 61 6.77 -3.68 10.90
N ASP A 62 6.31 -3.92 12.13
CA ASP A 62 5.12 -3.33 12.73
C ASP A 62 5.58 -2.35 13.83
N GLY A 63 5.75 -1.09 13.46
CA GLY A 63 6.26 -0.06 14.37
C GLY A 63 5.22 0.47 15.37
N VAL A 64 3.94 0.16 15.18
CA VAL A 64 2.86 0.54 16.10
C VAL A 64 2.54 -0.59 17.09
N LEU A 65 3.01 -1.80 16.79
CA LEU A 65 2.74 -3.05 17.52
C LEU A 65 1.23 -3.38 17.58
N ASP A 66 0.52 -3.09 16.49
CA ASP A 66 -0.92 -3.40 16.38
C ASP A 66 -1.19 -4.83 15.94
N ARG A 67 -0.15 -5.54 15.49
CA ARG A 67 -0.21 -6.94 15.06
C ARG A 67 -1.13 -7.19 13.86
N GLN A 68 -1.42 -6.15 13.08
CA GLN A 68 -2.29 -6.22 11.91
C GLN A 68 -1.69 -5.53 10.68
N ASN A 69 -0.89 -4.49 10.89
CA ASN A 69 -0.35 -3.66 9.83
C ASN A 69 1.18 -3.63 9.92
N GLY A 70 1.85 -3.46 8.77
CA GLY A 70 3.30 -3.40 8.75
C GLY A 70 3.88 -2.97 7.42
N PHE A 71 5.18 -2.80 7.40
CA PHE A 71 5.97 -2.51 6.21
C PHE A 71 6.88 -3.68 5.91
N VAL A 72 6.95 -4.07 4.67
CA VAL A 72 7.85 -5.11 4.19
C VAL A 72 8.98 -4.47 3.41
N PHE A 73 10.20 -4.90 3.69
CA PHE A 73 11.38 -4.56 2.91
C PHE A 73 12.10 -5.86 2.55
N GLY A 74 12.55 -5.96 1.32
CA GLY A 74 13.18 -7.17 0.84
C GLY A 74 14.29 -6.91 -0.17
N THR A 75 15.17 -7.89 -0.32
CA THR A 75 16.24 -7.86 -1.31
C THR A 75 16.64 -9.27 -1.73
N ASN A 76 17.37 -9.37 -2.82
CA ASN A 76 18.07 -10.57 -3.23
C ASN A 76 19.59 -10.35 -3.25
N ALA A 77 20.36 -11.35 -3.67
CA ALA A 77 21.82 -11.24 -3.74
C ALA A 77 22.32 -10.20 -4.77
N ALA A 78 21.46 -9.70 -5.67
CA ALA A 78 21.78 -8.57 -6.56
C ALA A 78 21.52 -7.19 -5.95
N GLY A 79 20.90 -7.12 -4.75
CA GLY A 79 20.67 -5.86 -4.03
C GLY A 79 19.50 -5.05 -4.57
N ILE A 80 18.44 -5.70 -5.06
CA ILE A 80 17.23 -4.99 -5.47
C ILE A 80 16.50 -4.42 -4.26
N GLU A 81 15.81 -3.31 -4.46
CA GLU A 81 14.84 -2.79 -3.50
C GLU A 81 13.47 -3.43 -3.81
N TYR A 82 12.87 -4.01 -2.78
CA TYR A 82 11.52 -4.55 -2.81
C TYR A 82 10.83 -4.08 -1.55
N ASP A 83 9.77 -3.31 -1.68
CA ASP A 83 9.05 -2.79 -0.53
C ASP A 83 7.54 -2.78 -0.74
N GLY A 84 6.79 -2.72 0.35
CA GLY A 84 5.34 -2.67 0.30
C GLY A 84 4.72 -2.52 1.68
N GLN A 85 3.45 -2.19 1.67
CA GLN A 85 2.67 -2.01 2.89
C GLN A 85 1.67 -3.15 3.08
N VAL A 86 1.66 -3.74 4.26
CA VAL A 86 0.69 -4.77 4.69
C VAL A 86 -0.38 -4.11 5.54
N THR A 87 -1.64 -4.39 5.23
CA THR A 87 -2.80 -3.99 6.02
C THR A 87 -3.61 -5.24 6.36
N ARG A 88 -4.18 -5.32 7.56
CA ARG A 88 -5.00 -6.47 7.99
C ARG A 88 -4.36 -7.83 7.70
N GLU A 89 -3.06 -7.95 7.99
CA GLU A 89 -2.28 -9.18 7.80
C GLU A 89 -2.28 -9.72 6.35
N GLY A 90 -2.43 -8.86 5.35
CA GLY A 90 -2.48 -9.24 3.95
C GLY A 90 -3.78 -9.93 3.52
N THR A 91 -4.81 -9.91 4.36
CA THR A 91 -6.12 -10.51 4.05
C THR A 91 -6.77 -9.79 2.87
N GLY A 92 -7.27 -10.53 1.88
CA GLY A 92 -7.97 -9.95 0.73
C GLY A 92 -7.08 -9.07 -0.16
N ASN A 93 -5.86 -9.48 -0.46
CA ASN A 93 -4.85 -8.70 -1.23
C ASN A 93 -4.41 -7.39 -0.56
N ALA A 94 -4.48 -7.32 0.76
CA ALA A 94 -4.07 -6.14 1.50
C ALA A 94 -2.53 -5.99 1.65
N PHE A 95 -1.76 -6.48 0.66
CA PHE A 95 -0.35 -6.16 0.46
C PHE A 95 -0.21 -5.23 -0.75
N ASN A 96 0.17 -3.99 -0.48
CA ASN A 96 0.34 -2.96 -1.50
C ASN A 96 1.82 -2.84 -1.90
N LEU A 97 2.21 -3.51 -2.99
CA LEU A 97 3.55 -3.46 -3.58
C LEU A 97 3.81 -2.13 -4.32
N ASN A 98 2.77 -1.36 -4.68
CA ASN A 98 2.95 -0.06 -5.32
C ASN A 98 3.30 1.06 -4.32
N TRP A 99 3.33 0.75 -3.03
CA TRP A 99 3.83 1.69 -2.02
C TRP A 99 5.35 1.73 -2.05
N ASP A 100 5.91 2.91 -2.29
CA ASP A 100 7.34 3.16 -2.35
C ASP A 100 7.83 3.89 -1.10
N GLY A 101 8.67 3.24 -0.32
CA GLY A 101 9.40 3.83 0.78
C GLY A 101 10.73 4.47 0.34
N THR A 102 11.19 5.44 1.10
CA THR A 102 12.56 5.95 0.92
C THR A 102 13.49 5.16 1.84
N TRP A 103 14.25 4.24 1.30
CA TRP A 103 15.22 3.41 2.02
C TRP A 103 16.34 2.98 1.07
N LYS A 104 17.33 2.25 1.57
CA LYS A 104 18.44 1.77 0.75
C LYS A 104 18.84 0.37 1.17
N VAL A 105 19.30 -0.40 0.20
CA VAL A 105 19.92 -1.70 0.43
C VAL A 105 21.20 -1.84 -0.39
N ARG A 106 22.16 -2.56 0.15
CA ARG A 106 23.34 -3.02 -0.57
C ARG A 106 23.57 -4.47 -0.26
N SER A 107 23.92 -5.25 -1.27
CA SER A 107 24.28 -6.64 -1.11
C SER A 107 25.62 -6.97 -1.74
N THR A 108 26.25 -8.04 -1.28
CA THR A 108 27.53 -8.54 -1.78
C THR A 108 27.58 -10.04 -1.63
N ILE A 109 28.01 -10.72 -2.70
CA ILE A 109 28.33 -12.15 -2.66
C ILE A 109 29.78 -12.30 -2.22
N PHE A 110 30.04 -13.20 -1.27
CA PHE A 110 31.36 -13.51 -0.75
C PHE A 110 31.62 -15.03 -0.73
N ALA A 111 32.79 -15.45 -0.28
CA ALA A 111 33.21 -16.86 -0.39
C ALA A 111 32.32 -17.88 0.35
N GLU A 112 31.58 -17.42 1.37
CA GLU A 112 30.76 -18.31 2.22
C GLU A 112 29.25 -18.03 2.11
N GLY A 113 28.82 -17.23 1.10
CA GLY A 113 27.43 -16.88 0.88
C GLY A 113 27.21 -15.48 0.34
N TRP A 114 26.21 -14.80 0.86
CA TRP A 114 25.95 -13.40 0.53
C TRP A 114 25.52 -12.60 1.77
N SER A 115 25.70 -11.30 1.72
CA SER A 115 25.30 -10.38 2.79
C SER A 115 24.49 -9.22 2.22
N ALA A 116 23.67 -8.60 3.06
CA ALA A 116 22.95 -7.39 2.73
C ALA A 116 22.88 -6.46 3.94
N GLU A 117 22.86 -5.16 3.65
CA GLU A 117 22.68 -4.10 4.64
C GLU A 117 21.51 -3.21 4.22
N PHE A 118 20.54 -3.05 5.10
CA PHE A 118 19.36 -2.21 4.93
C PHE A 118 19.52 -0.95 5.77
N GLU A 119 19.30 0.20 5.16
CA GLU A 119 19.16 1.50 5.84
C GLU A 119 17.72 1.97 5.65
N ILE A 120 16.90 1.90 6.71
CA ILE A 120 15.48 2.26 6.68
C ILE A 120 15.30 3.51 7.55
N PRO A 121 15.22 4.72 6.97
CA PRO A 121 15.00 5.94 7.72
C PRO A 121 13.71 5.89 8.52
N PHE A 122 13.72 6.36 9.77
CA PHE A 122 12.51 6.38 10.60
C PHE A 122 11.34 7.13 9.96
N ARG A 123 11.62 8.16 9.15
CA ARG A 123 10.59 8.89 8.39
C ARG A 123 9.82 8.03 7.39
N THR A 124 10.37 6.88 6.98
CA THR A 124 9.71 5.92 6.09
C THR A 124 8.72 5.04 6.85
N LEU A 125 8.97 4.81 8.12
CA LEU A 125 8.15 3.98 8.99
C LEU A 125 7.05 4.78 9.68
N ARG A 126 6.04 4.07 10.20
CA ARG A 126 5.01 4.59 11.07
C ARG A 126 5.11 3.87 12.41
N TYR A 127 5.11 4.63 13.50
CA TYR A 127 5.36 4.10 14.83
C TYR A 127 4.62 4.92 15.90
N GLY A 128 4.63 4.41 17.14
CA GLY A 128 4.01 5.02 18.29
C GLY A 128 4.66 6.35 18.71
N ARG A 129 4.18 6.93 19.82
CA ARG A 129 4.66 8.22 20.33
C ARG A 129 5.61 8.10 21.52
N ASP A 130 5.72 6.91 22.09
CA ASP A 130 6.56 6.67 23.26
C ASP A 130 8.05 6.81 22.88
N SER A 131 8.84 7.29 23.82
CA SER A 131 10.29 7.47 23.60
C SER A 131 11.05 6.16 23.50
N VAL A 132 10.56 5.11 24.14
CA VAL A 132 11.07 3.73 24.06
C VAL A 132 9.91 2.85 23.63
N GLN A 133 10.09 2.08 22.58
CA GLN A 133 9.03 1.32 21.94
C GLN A 133 9.41 -0.13 21.74
N ASP A 134 8.42 -0.99 21.71
CA ASP A 134 8.51 -2.36 21.24
C ASP A 134 7.82 -2.45 19.88
N TRP A 135 8.46 -3.12 18.91
CA TRP A 135 7.96 -3.27 17.54
C TRP A 135 7.79 -4.74 17.17
N GLY A 136 6.81 -5.04 16.34
CA GLY A 136 6.70 -6.35 15.71
C GLY A 136 7.76 -6.49 14.60
N ILE A 137 8.43 -7.64 14.53
CA ILE A 137 9.41 -7.92 13.48
C ILE A 137 9.45 -9.41 13.17
N ASN A 138 9.56 -9.75 11.89
CA ASN A 138 9.90 -11.10 11.47
C ASN A 138 10.77 -11.06 10.21
N PHE A 139 11.52 -12.10 10.00
CA PHE A 139 12.43 -12.25 8.87
C PHE A 139 12.10 -13.51 8.10
N GLN A 140 12.15 -13.41 6.78
CA GLN A 140 12.03 -14.52 5.84
C GLN A 140 13.32 -14.66 5.04
N ARG A 141 13.81 -15.89 4.90
CA ARG A 141 14.87 -16.22 3.94
C ARG A 141 14.34 -17.24 2.93
N ASN A 142 14.58 -16.95 1.66
CA ASN A 142 14.38 -17.89 0.56
C ASN A 142 15.74 -18.47 0.15
N ILE A 143 15.85 -19.80 0.12
CA ILE A 143 17.00 -20.55 -0.41
C ILE A 143 16.48 -21.29 -1.63
N ARG A 144 16.61 -20.63 -2.79
CA ARG A 144 15.86 -21.03 -3.98
C ARG A 144 16.25 -22.38 -4.56
N HIS A 145 17.55 -22.73 -4.56
CA HIS A 145 18.01 -24.02 -5.09
C HIS A 145 17.43 -25.21 -4.31
N ASN A 146 17.05 -25.02 -3.03
CA ASN A 146 16.38 -26.02 -2.20
C ASN A 146 14.85 -25.90 -2.21
N ASN A 147 14.26 -24.93 -2.92
CA ASN A 147 12.87 -24.52 -2.80
C ASN A 147 12.46 -24.29 -1.34
N GLU A 148 13.36 -23.71 -0.56
CA GLU A 148 13.20 -23.51 0.86
C GLU A 148 12.74 -22.08 1.17
N VAL A 149 11.73 -22.00 2.05
CA VAL A 149 11.30 -20.76 2.70
C VAL A 149 11.36 -20.96 4.20
N ALA A 150 12.11 -20.13 4.89
CA ALA A 150 12.31 -20.21 6.34
C ALA A 150 12.08 -18.85 7.00
N TYR A 151 11.52 -18.87 8.22
CA TYR A 151 11.23 -17.68 9.02
C TYR A 151 11.99 -17.70 10.34
N TRP A 152 12.33 -16.51 10.84
CA TRP A 152 12.96 -16.37 12.16
C TRP A 152 11.95 -16.64 13.28
N ALA A 153 10.83 -15.89 13.35
CA ALA A 153 9.69 -16.27 14.16
C ALA A 153 8.91 -17.33 13.37
N PRO A 154 8.76 -18.56 13.90
CA PRO A 154 8.17 -19.67 13.16
C PRO A 154 6.73 -19.38 12.75
N LEU A 155 6.39 -19.74 11.50
CA LEU A 155 5.04 -19.66 10.96
C LEU A 155 4.53 -21.06 10.62
N GLU A 156 3.21 -21.24 10.58
CA GLU A 156 2.58 -22.42 10.01
C GLU A 156 2.65 -22.39 8.47
N ARG A 157 2.61 -23.57 7.84
CA ARG A 157 2.81 -23.73 6.38
C ARG A 157 1.85 -22.91 5.50
N ASN A 158 0.66 -22.63 5.99
CA ASN A 158 -0.36 -21.81 5.28
C ASN A 158 -0.24 -20.32 5.55
N ARG A 159 0.76 -19.87 6.30
CA ARG A 159 1.00 -18.48 6.66
C ARG A 159 2.20 -17.93 5.92
N THR A 160 2.21 -16.62 5.72
CA THR A 160 3.28 -15.90 5.06
C THR A 160 3.87 -14.83 6.00
N LEU A 161 4.95 -14.19 5.59
CA LEU A 161 5.55 -13.06 6.31
C LEU A 161 4.54 -11.96 6.67
N TYR A 162 3.47 -11.82 5.89
CA TYR A 162 2.43 -10.80 6.11
C TYR A 162 1.56 -11.05 7.34
N ARG A 163 1.66 -12.23 7.94
CA ARG A 163 1.00 -12.57 9.21
C ARG A 163 1.69 -11.86 10.38
N VAL A 164 1.35 -10.58 10.56
CA VAL A 164 1.99 -9.67 11.53
C VAL A 164 1.76 -10.10 12.97
N SER A 165 0.62 -10.76 13.25
CA SER A 165 0.30 -11.29 14.60
C SER A 165 1.27 -12.37 15.09
N ASP A 166 1.91 -13.10 14.17
CA ASP A 166 2.87 -14.14 14.48
C ASP A 166 4.33 -13.61 14.52
N ALA A 167 4.53 -12.31 14.26
CA ALA A 167 5.85 -11.70 14.32
C ALA A 167 6.42 -11.70 15.74
N GLY A 168 7.73 -11.82 15.85
CA GLY A 168 8.46 -11.62 17.09
C GLY A 168 8.39 -10.16 17.55
N THR A 169 9.04 -9.85 18.67
CA THR A 169 9.06 -8.50 19.22
C THR A 169 10.50 -8.00 19.35
N LEU A 170 10.79 -6.90 18.69
CA LEU A 170 12.01 -6.11 18.84
C LEU A 170 11.77 -5.09 19.95
N ARG A 171 12.57 -5.11 21.01
CA ARG A 171 12.36 -4.31 22.21
C ARG A 171 13.35 -3.19 22.35
N GLY A 172 12.90 -2.09 22.94
CA GLY A 172 13.77 -0.99 23.33
C GLY A 172 14.25 -0.13 22.16
N ILE A 173 13.43 0.04 21.12
CA ILE A 173 13.72 0.97 20.05
C ILE A 173 13.41 2.38 20.52
N GLU A 174 14.33 3.31 20.26
CA GLU A 174 14.20 4.73 20.60
C GLU A 174 14.09 5.57 19.31
N PRO A 175 12.93 5.55 18.63
CA PRO A 175 12.75 6.29 17.40
C PRO A 175 12.60 7.79 17.71
N PRO A 176 13.08 8.68 16.84
CA PRO A 176 12.97 10.12 17.06
C PRO A 176 11.52 10.60 16.98
N VAL A 177 11.18 11.63 17.75
CA VAL A 177 9.94 12.36 17.58
C VAL A 177 10.07 13.27 16.35
N GLN A 178 9.83 12.73 15.17
CA GLN A 178 9.97 13.50 13.93
C GLN A 178 8.63 14.06 13.44
N ARG A 179 8.67 15.32 12.99
CA ARG A 179 7.64 15.94 12.17
C ARG A 179 8.22 16.12 10.77
N ASN A 180 7.98 15.15 9.89
CA ASN A 180 8.50 15.19 8.54
C ASN A 180 7.62 16.08 7.67
N LEU A 181 8.25 17.02 6.98
CA LEU A 181 7.64 17.81 5.92
C LEU A 181 8.39 17.52 4.62
N LYS A 182 7.69 16.98 3.64
CA LYS A 182 8.20 16.80 2.27
C LYS A 182 7.41 17.72 1.35
N PHE A 183 8.12 18.54 0.59
CA PHE A 183 7.56 19.38 -0.46
C PHE A 183 8.11 18.92 -1.81
N THR A 184 7.25 18.59 -2.74
CA THR A 184 7.62 18.08 -4.06
C THR A 184 6.99 18.98 -5.14
N PRO A 185 7.68 20.02 -5.63
CA PRO A 185 7.21 20.80 -6.76
C PRO A 185 7.47 20.04 -8.06
N TYR A 186 6.62 20.27 -9.06
CA TYR A 186 6.85 19.79 -10.42
C TYR A 186 6.47 20.83 -11.45
N ALA A 187 7.04 20.70 -12.65
CA ALA A 187 6.66 21.43 -13.83
C ALA A 187 6.69 20.51 -15.04
N LEU A 188 5.66 20.57 -15.86
CA LEU A 188 5.50 19.78 -17.07
C LEU A 188 5.49 20.69 -18.29
N GLY A 189 6.23 20.31 -19.34
CA GLY A 189 6.12 20.89 -20.66
C GLY A 189 5.74 19.82 -21.68
N LYS A 190 4.62 19.96 -22.35
CA LYS A 190 4.11 19.05 -23.35
C LYS A 190 4.15 19.68 -24.73
N TRP A 191 4.79 19.00 -25.64
CA TRP A 191 4.86 19.41 -27.03
C TRP A 191 4.34 18.28 -27.92
N ARG A 192 3.27 18.55 -28.66
CA ARG A 192 2.64 17.58 -29.56
C ARG A 192 2.54 18.15 -30.97
N LYS A 193 3.03 17.39 -31.95
CA LYS A 193 2.90 17.70 -33.37
C LYS A 193 1.95 16.72 -34.03
N TYR A 194 0.86 17.21 -34.59
CA TYR A 194 -0.11 16.41 -35.32
C TYR A 194 0.31 16.31 -36.79
N GLY A 195 0.71 15.15 -37.26
CA GLY A 195 0.94 14.75 -38.64
C GLY A 195 1.41 15.87 -39.65
N SER A 196 1.31 15.61 -40.93
CA SER A 196 1.74 16.56 -41.98
C SER A 196 0.78 17.74 -42.27
N SER A 197 -0.44 17.68 -41.71
CA SER A 197 -1.49 18.75 -41.89
C SER A 197 -2.01 19.30 -40.57
N GLY A 198 -1.48 18.85 -39.43
CA GLY A 198 -1.90 19.32 -38.09
C GLY A 198 -0.98 20.39 -37.51
N GLY A 199 -1.54 21.25 -36.68
CA GLY A 199 -0.80 22.25 -35.91
C GLY A 199 0.16 21.64 -34.87
N THR A 200 0.92 22.51 -34.23
CA THR A 200 1.71 22.21 -33.06
C THR A 200 0.95 22.70 -31.82
N GLU A 201 0.75 21.82 -30.87
CA GLU A 201 0.15 22.14 -29.56
C GLU A 201 1.27 22.16 -28.53
N ASN A 202 1.34 23.26 -27.78
CA ASN A 202 2.24 23.40 -26.63
C ASN A 202 1.38 23.60 -25.42
N ASP A 203 1.63 22.79 -24.41
CA ASP A 203 0.98 22.87 -23.11
C ASP A 203 2.05 22.90 -22.02
N SER A 204 1.80 23.64 -20.94
CA SER A 204 2.72 23.73 -19.81
C SER A 204 1.91 23.78 -18.53
N ASP A 205 2.32 23.00 -17.57
CA ASP A 205 1.65 22.87 -16.30
C ASP A 205 2.65 22.85 -15.15
N ALA A 206 2.21 23.26 -13.95
CA ALA A 206 3.02 23.25 -12.74
C ALA A 206 2.14 23.04 -11.52
N GLY A 207 2.63 22.25 -10.59
CA GLY A 207 1.94 21.95 -9.35
C GLY A 207 2.88 21.54 -8.23
N PHE A 208 2.33 21.08 -7.13
CA PHE A 208 3.13 20.61 -6.02
C PHE A 208 2.35 19.64 -5.13
N ASP A 209 3.11 18.78 -4.45
CA ASP A 209 2.63 17.92 -3.37
C ASP A 209 3.32 18.28 -2.06
N ILE A 210 2.56 18.25 -0.97
CA ILE A 210 3.07 18.40 0.40
C ILE A 210 2.67 17.18 1.19
N LYS A 211 3.63 16.53 1.81
CA LYS A 211 3.39 15.47 2.79
C LYS A 211 3.89 15.92 4.15
N TYR A 212 3.03 15.89 5.15
CA TYR A 212 3.33 16.32 6.50
C TYR A 212 2.92 15.26 7.53
N SER A 213 3.86 14.81 8.33
CA SER A 213 3.57 13.93 9.46
C SER A 213 3.00 14.73 10.62
N VAL A 214 1.68 14.74 10.78
CA VAL A 214 0.97 15.37 11.91
C VAL A 214 1.42 14.72 13.22
N THR A 215 1.54 13.39 13.19
CA THR A 215 2.19 12.56 14.21
C THR A 215 2.98 11.46 13.51
N PRO A 216 3.84 10.69 14.19
CA PRO A 216 4.54 9.57 13.56
C PRO A 216 3.62 8.53 12.91
N SER A 217 2.36 8.44 13.35
CA SER A 217 1.34 7.50 12.86
C SER A 217 0.24 8.14 12.02
N LEU A 218 0.22 9.47 11.83
CA LEU A 218 -0.83 10.20 11.11
C LEU A 218 -0.22 11.17 10.10
N THR A 219 -0.54 11.01 8.83
CA THR A 219 0.01 11.78 7.72
C THR A 219 -1.07 12.62 7.06
N LEU A 220 -0.74 13.88 6.79
CA LEU A 220 -1.49 14.80 5.94
C LEU A 220 -0.77 14.94 4.60
N ASP A 221 -1.46 14.60 3.53
CA ASP A 221 -1.04 14.82 2.15
C ASP A 221 -1.90 15.93 1.55
N LEU A 222 -1.25 16.91 0.93
CA LEU A 222 -1.92 17.99 0.16
C LEU A 222 -1.36 17.95 -1.25
N THR A 223 -2.22 18.14 -2.24
CA THR A 223 -1.83 18.23 -3.63
C THR A 223 -2.54 19.41 -4.30
N TRP A 224 -1.85 20.08 -5.20
CA TRP A 224 -2.41 21.15 -6.01
C TRP A 224 -1.94 21.01 -7.46
N ASN A 225 -2.91 21.05 -8.38
CA ASN A 225 -2.72 20.94 -9.81
C ASN A 225 -1.86 19.73 -10.19
N THR A 226 -2.21 18.56 -9.66
CA THR A 226 -1.42 17.35 -9.83
C THR A 226 -1.60 16.77 -11.23
N ASP A 227 -0.50 16.67 -11.97
CA ASP A 227 -0.46 15.91 -13.21
C ASP A 227 -0.21 14.41 -12.93
N PHE A 228 -1.24 13.62 -13.06
CA PHE A 228 -1.13 12.17 -13.00
C PHE A 228 -0.64 11.52 -14.31
N ALA A 229 -0.33 12.29 -15.34
CA ALA A 229 0.21 11.76 -16.61
C ALA A 229 1.63 11.16 -16.47
N GLN A 230 2.34 11.43 -15.37
CA GLN A 230 3.66 10.87 -15.07
C GLN A 230 3.60 9.56 -14.26
N VAL A 231 2.42 9.03 -13.99
CA VAL A 231 2.29 7.72 -13.34
C VAL A 231 2.84 6.67 -14.30
N GLU A 232 3.54 5.69 -13.75
CA GLU A 232 4.02 4.54 -14.52
C GLU A 232 2.89 3.97 -15.38
N ALA A 233 3.21 3.73 -16.65
CA ALA A 233 2.25 3.14 -17.57
C ALA A 233 1.80 1.79 -17.01
N ASP A 234 0.50 1.53 -17.09
CA ASP A 234 -0.02 0.22 -16.74
C ASP A 234 0.61 -0.86 -17.62
N ASP A 235 0.89 -2.00 -17.03
CA ASP A 235 1.35 -3.16 -17.77
C ASP A 235 0.33 -3.53 -18.83
N GLN A 236 0.82 -3.81 -20.05
CA GLN A 236 -0.06 -4.23 -21.14
C GLN A 236 -0.68 -5.59 -20.79
N GLN A 237 -1.96 -5.60 -20.52
CA GLN A 237 -2.71 -6.81 -20.24
C GLN A 237 -3.61 -7.16 -21.44
N LEU A 238 -3.61 -8.44 -21.82
CA LEU A 238 -4.56 -8.97 -22.78
C LEU A 238 -5.81 -9.42 -22.01
N ASN A 239 -6.94 -8.77 -22.27
CA ASN A 239 -8.21 -9.23 -21.71
C ASN A 239 -8.64 -10.53 -22.42
N LEU A 240 -8.36 -11.65 -21.78
CA LEU A 240 -8.79 -12.99 -22.22
C LEU A 240 -10.04 -13.46 -21.47
N ASP A 241 -10.57 -12.64 -20.57
CA ASP A 241 -11.71 -12.94 -19.74
C ASP A 241 -12.90 -12.02 -20.07
N ARG A 242 -14.09 -12.37 -19.58
CA ARG A 242 -15.32 -11.56 -19.73
C ARG A 242 -15.42 -10.41 -18.70
N PHE A 243 -14.48 -10.37 -17.74
CA PHE A 243 -14.45 -9.32 -16.72
C PHE A 243 -13.60 -8.13 -17.19
N ASN A 244 -13.90 -6.95 -16.68
CA ASN A 244 -13.09 -5.78 -16.93
C ASN A 244 -11.69 -5.97 -16.35
N LEU A 245 -10.67 -5.45 -17.06
CA LEU A 245 -9.31 -5.41 -16.53
C LEU A 245 -9.27 -4.51 -15.29
N PHE A 246 -8.66 -5.03 -14.24
CA PHE A 246 -8.38 -4.28 -13.02
C PHE A 246 -6.95 -3.74 -13.07
N PHE A 247 -6.81 -2.42 -12.95
CA PHE A 247 -5.54 -1.76 -12.86
C PHE A 247 -5.40 -1.16 -11.45
N PRO A 248 -4.38 -1.57 -10.68
CA PRO A 248 -4.17 -1.06 -9.33
C PRO A 248 -3.85 0.45 -9.34
N GLU A 249 -4.07 1.11 -8.22
CA GLU A 249 -3.64 2.50 -8.03
C GLU A 249 -2.11 2.57 -7.99
N LYS A 250 -1.52 3.49 -8.76
CA LYS A 250 -0.07 3.73 -8.83
C LYS A 250 0.32 5.16 -8.45
N ARG A 251 -0.65 6.06 -8.28
CA ARG A 251 -0.38 7.47 -7.99
C ARG A 251 0.07 7.65 -6.54
N PRO A 252 1.26 8.23 -6.29
CA PRO A 252 1.85 8.31 -4.95
C PRO A 252 0.97 8.95 -3.87
N PHE A 253 0.13 9.93 -4.27
CA PHE A 253 -0.82 10.58 -3.37
C PHE A 253 -1.80 9.61 -2.73
N PHE A 254 -2.23 8.55 -3.43
CA PHE A 254 -3.22 7.59 -2.96
C PHE A 254 -2.62 6.35 -2.30
N LEU A 255 -1.34 6.05 -2.51
CA LEU A 255 -0.73 4.78 -2.14
C LEU A 255 -0.54 4.60 -0.63
N GLU A 256 -0.15 5.65 0.07
CA GLU A 256 0.12 5.55 1.50
C GLU A 256 -1.18 5.25 2.26
N ASN A 257 -1.16 4.22 3.11
CA ASN A 257 -2.33 3.76 3.86
C ASN A 257 -3.57 3.47 2.98
N ALA A 258 -3.38 3.13 1.69
CA ALA A 258 -4.48 2.85 0.76
C ALA A 258 -5.44 1.78 1.30
N GLY A 259 -4.93 0.74 1.94
CA GLY A 259 -5.71 -0.33 2.54
C GLY A 259 -6.67 0.13 3.64
N GLN A 260 -6.47 1.31 4.24
CA GLN A 260 -7.43 1.86 5.22
C GLN A 260 -8.76 2.28 4.56
N PHE A 261 -8.74 2.65 3.28
CA PHE A 261 -9.94 3.04 2.53
C PHE A 261 -10.61 1.84 1.83
N ALA A 262 -9.99 0.66 1.84
CA ALA A 262 -10.51 -0.53 1.20
C ALA A 262 -11.66 -1.12 2.02
N VAL A 263 -12.87 -1.07 1.47
CA VAL A 263 -14.08 -1.71 2.01
C VAL A 263 -14.82 -2.38 0.86
N GLY A 264 -15.16 -3.64 1.03
CA GLY A 264 -15.78 -4.47 0.00
C GLY A 264 -14.85 -5.58 -0.49
N ASN A 265 -15.17 -6.14 -1.63
CA ASN A 265 -14.39 -7.20 -2.29
C ASN A 265 -13.79 -6.62 -3.57
N GLU A 266 -12.48 -6.67 -3.70
CA GLU A 266 -11.76 -6.26 -4.90
C GLU A 266 -12.31 -6.95 -6.15
N GLN A 267 -12.47 -6.21 -7.24
CA GLN A 267 -13.02 -6.66 -8.54
C GLN A 267 -14.51 -7.07 -8.53
N GLU A 268 -15.16 -7.13 -7.39
CA GLU A 268 -16.59 -7.44 -7.27
C GLU A 268 -17.39 -6.17 -6.89
N VAL A 269 -17.28 -5.76 -5.63
CA VAL A 269 -17.96 -4.58 -5.09
C VAL A 269 -16.99 -3.85 -4.16
N GLU A 270 -16.43 -2.75 -4.60
CA GLU A 270 -15.60 -1.85 -3.81
C GLU A 270 -16.35 -0.55 -3.53
N MET A 271 -16.34 -0.10 -2.28
CA MET A 271 -17.00 1.15 -1.88
C MET A 271 -16.25 2.37 -2.35
N PHE A 272 -14.93 2.30 -2.42
CA PHE A 272 -14.07 3.37 -2.88
C PHE A 272 -12.91 2.84 -3.71
N PHE A 273 -12.76 3.38 -4.90
CA PHE A 273 -11.66 3.10 -5.79
C PHE A 273 -11.05 4.42 -6.28
N SER A 274 -9.90 4.79 -5.72
CA SER A 274 -9.23 6.08 -5.95
C SER A 274 -8.93 6.37 -7.42
N ARG A 275 -8.66 5.32 -8.21
CA ARG A 275 -8.33 5.43 -9.63
C ARG A 275 -9.49 6.02 -10.48
N ARG A 276 -10.72 6.02 -9.97
CA ARG A 276 -11.85 6.70 -10.62
C ARG A 276 -11.73 8.22 -10.59
N ILE A 277 -10.97 8.77 -9.65
CA ILE A 277 -10.74 10.21 -9.56
C ILE A 277 -9.74 10.62 -10.64
N GLY A 278 -10.10 11.58 -11.49
CA GLY A 278 -9.27 12.08 -12.59
C GLY A 278 -9.31 11.20 -13.86
N ILE A 279 -10.28 10.29 -13.98
CA ILE A 279 -10.50 9.47 -15.18
C ILE A 279 -11.98 9.47 -15.54
N SER A 280 -12.30 9.78 -16.80
CA SER A 280 -13.67 9.73 -17.33
C SER A 280 -14.17 8.31 -17.48
N GLU A 281 -15.49 8.14 -17.74
CA GLU A 281 -16.07 6.84 -18.06
C GLU A 281 -15.48 6.22 -19.34
N ALA A 282 -15.00 7.05 -20.26
CA ALA A 282 -14.34 6.62 -21.50
C ALA A 282 -12.83 6.29 -21.30
N GLY A 283 -12.30 6.47 -20.08
CA GLY A 283 -10.88 6.27 -19.77
C GLY A 283 -9.97 7.46 -20.13
N GLU A 284 -10.54 8.61 -20.44
CA GLU A 284 -9.78 9.82 -20.72
C GLU A 284 -9.38 10.55 -19.43
N PRO A 285 -8.17 11.13 -19.35
CA PRO A 285 -7.73 11.85 -18.17
C PRO A 285 -8.54 13.14 -17.96
N ILE A 286 -8.94 13.39 -16.71
CA ILE A 286 -9.58 14.59 -16.23
C ILE A 286 -8.60 15.31 -15.31
N PRO A 287 -8.27 16.58 -15.54
CA PRO A 287 -7.38 17.34 -14.67
C PRO A 287 -7.89 17.38 -13.21
N VAL A 288 -6.97 17.34 -12.28
CA VAL A 288 -7.26 17.42 -10.84
C VAL A 288 -6.78 18.76 -10.33
N ASP A 289 -7.70 19.62 -9.88
CA ASP A 289 -7.39 20.92 -9.30
C ASP A 289 -6.53 20.80 -8.05
N GLY A 290 -6.91 19.88 -7.18
CA GLY A 290 -6.21 19.65 -5.94
C GLY A 290 -6.98 18.79 -4.96
N GLY A 291 -6.35 18.55 -3.82
CA GLY A 291 -6.97 17.77 -2.78
C GLY A 291 -6.17 17.71 -1.49
N ALA A 292 -6.81 17.11 -0.50
CA ALA A 292 -6.24 16.88 0.80
C ALA A 292 -6.58 15.46 1.28
N ARG A 293 -5.63 14.81 1.91
CA ARG A 293 -5.81 13.48 2.47
C ARG A 293 -5.15 13.40 3.84
N LEU A 294 -5.91 12.97 4.83
CA LEU A 294 -5.42 12.64 6.17
C LEU A 294 -5.61 11.16 6.39
N SER A 295 -4.54 10.42 6.65
CA SER A 295 -4.61 8.98 6.86
C SER A 295 -3.64 8.51 7.92
N GLY A 296 -4.03 7.49 8.66
CA GLY A 296 -3.18 6.91 9.68
C GLY A 296 -3.95 6.54 10.95
N LYS A 297 -3.23 6.52 12.08
CA LYS A 297 -3.75 6.03 13.35
C LYS A 297 -3.81 7.14 14.40
N ILE A 298 -4.92 7.20 15.13
CA ILE A 298 -5.12 8.06 16.32
C ILE A 298 -5.16 7.16 17.55
N GLY A 299 -4.25 7.40 18.49
CA GLY A 299 -4.04 6.48 19.60
C GLY A 299 -3.49 5.16 19.09
N ASP A 300 -3.79 4.05 19.79
CA ASP A 300 -3.18 2.76 19.57
C ASP A 300 -4.00 1.83 18.64
N SER A 301 -5.29 2.15 18.42
CA SER A 301 -6.21 1.20 17.80
C SER A 301 -7.26 1.82 16.86
N THR A 302 -7.29 3.16 16.70
CA THR A 302 -8.27 3.82 15.84
C THR A 302 -7.63 4.31 14.55
N ASN A 303 -8.00 3.71 13.43
CA ASN A 303 -7.57 4.16 12.10
C ASN A 303 -8.56 5.19 11.56
N VAL A 304 -8.03 6.25 10.97
CA VAL A 304 -8.82 7.32 10.34
C VAL A 304 -8.31 7.60 8.93
N GLY A 305 -9.24 7.82 8.02
CA GLY A 305 -8.98 8.24 6.67
C GLY A 305 -9.97 9.32 6.26
N LEU A 306 -9.47 10.47 5.84
CA LEU A 306 -10.26 11.54 5.24
C LEU A 306 -9.62 11.89 3.90
N LEU A 307 -10.42 12.06 2.87
CA LEU A 307 -9.95 12.47 1.55
C LEU A 307 -10.96 13.45 0.97
N TYR A 308 -10.45 14.52 0.40
CA TYR A 308 -11.17 15.44 -0.47
C TYR A 308 -10.36 15.68 -1.74
N MET A 309 -10.99 15.59 -2.91
CA MET A 309 -10.37 15.87 -4.21
C MET A 309 -11.35 16.62 -5.09
N SER A 310 -10.86 17.61 -5.84
CA SER A 310 -11.63 18.34 -6.85
C SER A 310 -11.03 18.13 -8.24
N THR A 311 -11.88 17.94 -9.24
CA THR A 311 -11.49 17.78 -10.65
C THR A 311 -12.13 18.86 -11.50
N GLU A 312 -11.43 19.28 -12.57
CA GLU A 312 -11.94 20.26 -13.51
C GLU A 312 -13.05 19.69 -14.40
N ALA A 313 -13.85 20.58 -14.95
CA ALA A 313 -14.76 20.23 -16.05
C ALA A 313 -13.97 20.13 -17.35
N VAL A 314 -14.25 19.10 -18.14
CA VAL A 314 -13.72 18.95 -19.51
C VAL A 314 -14.88 18.92 -20.48
N ASP A 315 -14.92 19.91 -21.37
CA ASP A 315 -16.03 20.11 -22.31
C ASP A 315 -16.33 18.84 -23.13
N GLY A 316 -17.58 18.38 -23.07
CA GLY A 316 -18.04 17.18 -23.79
C GLY A 316 -17.58 15.84 -23.21
N ILE A 317 -16.78 15.84 -22.13
CA ILE A 317 -16.24 14.63 -21.49
C ILE A 317 -16.82 14.45 -20.10
N ALA A 318 -16.61 15.40 -19.19
CA ALA A 318 -17.08 15.30 -17.81
C ALA A 318 -17.32 16.68 -17.17
N PRO A 319 -18.29 16.81 -16.24
CA PRO A 319 -18.43 17.98 -15.39
C PRO A 319 -17.29 18.02 -14.36
N ALA A 320 -17.10 19.17 -13.72
CA ALA A 320 -16.30 19.25 -12.50
C ALA A 320 -16.95 18.39 -11.40
N ASN A 321 -16.11 17.73 -10.59
CA ASN A 321 -16.57 16.89 -9.51
C ASN A 321 -15.75 17.10 -8.25
N ASP A 322 -16.44 17.07 -7.11
CA ASP A 322 -15.87 16.99 -5.79
C ASP A 322 -16.05 15.58 -5.22
N PHE A 323 -14.96 14.99 -4.74
CA PHE A 323 -14.94 13.68 -4.13
C PHE A 323 -14.59 13.82 -2.65
N THR A 324 -15.40 13.19 -1.79
CA THR A 324 -15.20 13.18 -0.34
C THR A 324 -15.25 11.75 0.16
N VAL A 325 -14.22 11.33 0.89
CA VAL A 325 -14.21 10.02 1.57
C VAL A 325 -13.91 10.24 3.04
N ALA A 326 -14.69 9.62 3.90
CA ALA A 326 -14.46 9.59 5.34
C ALA A 326 -14.50 8.15 5.85
N ARG A 327 -13.44 7.70 6.46
CA ARG A 327 -13.25 6.35 7.00
C ARG A 327 -12.87 6.42 8.46
N ILE A 328 -13.48 5.58 9.28
CA ILE A 328 -13.05 5.29 10.64
C ILE A 328 -13.11 3.78 10.85
N SER A 329 -12.08 3.21 11.47
CA SER A 329 -12.12 1.83 11.91
C SER A 329 -11.41 1.66 13.24
N GLN A 330 -11.97 0.79 14.08
CA GLN A 330 -11.45 0.45 15.40
C GLN A 330 -10.88 -0.96 15.35
N GLU A 331 -9.62 -1.09 15.69
CA GLU A 331 -8.98 -2.39 15.90
C GLU A 331 -9.39 -2.95 17.25
N LEU A 332 -9.64 -4.23 17.27
CA LEU A 332 -10.07 -4.99 18.43
C LEU A 332 -9.12 -6.18 18.64
N PRO A 333 -9.07 -6.77 19.86
CA PRO A 333 -8.28 -7.97 20.10
C PRO A 333 -8.58 -9.10 19.12
N ASN A 334 -7.69 -10.06 19.02
CA ASN A 334 -7.82 -11.28 18.20
C ASN A 334 -8.00 -10.97 16.70
N ARG A 335 -7.23 -10.04 16.16
CA ARG A 335 -7.27 -9.69 14.70
C ARG A 335 -8.65 -9.23 14.23
N SER A 336 -9.42 -8.68 15.15
CA SER A 336 -10.76 -8.19 14.86
C SER A 336 -10.77 -6.69 14.62
N SER A 337 -11.73 -6.21 13.84
CA SER A 337 -11.94 -4.79 13.61
C SER A 337 -13.40 -4.51 13.25
N ILE A 338 -13.83 -3.27 13.48
CA ILE A 338 -15.11 -2.74 13.01
C ILE A 338 -14.90 -1.37 12.42
N GLY A 339 -15.62 -1.03 11.37
CA GLY A 339 -15.46 0.27 10.74
C GLY A 339 -16.67 0.76 9.98
N ALA A 340 -16.58 2.02 9.57
CA ALA A 340 -17.57 2.66 8.71
C ALA A 340 -16.88 3.55 7.68
N ILE A 341 -17.45 3.63 6.49
CA ILE A 341 -17.00 4.49 5.41
C ILE A 341 -18.15 5.28 4.81
N PHE A 342 -17.88 6.52 4.47
CA PHE A 342 -18.70 7.37 3.62
C PHE A 342 -17.90 7.72 2.37
N VAL A 343 -18.52 7.61 1.21
CA VAL A 343 -17.95 8.05 -0.07
C VAL A 343 -18.98 8.92 -0.76
N GLY A 344 -18.60 10.14 -1.11
CA GLY A 344 -19.44 11.10 -1.81
C GLY A 344 -18.76 11.58 -3.10
N ARG A 345 -19.54 11.70 -4.17
CA ARG A 345 -19.23 12.46 -5.37
C ARG A 345 -20.35 13.47 -5.59
N ASP A 346 -19.98 14.73 -5.69
CA ASP A 346 -20.89 15.82 -6.04
C ASP A 346 -20.37 16.47 -7.34
N GLY A 347 -21.22 16.52 -8.38
CA GLY A 347 -20.90 17.10 -9.68
C GLY A 347 -21.59 18.44 -9.87
N ASP A 348 -20.98 19.32 -10.68
CA ASP A 348 -21.55 20.63 -11.06
C ASP A 348 -22.76 20.52 -12.02
N GLY A 349 -23.12 19.28 -12.32
CA GLY A 349 -24.26 19.00 -13.18
C GLY A 349 -23.91 18.87 -14.66
N THR A 350 -24.84 18.27 -15.38
CA THR A 350 -24.77 18.09 -16.83
C THR A 350 -26.06 18.63 -17.46
N TYR A 351 -26.15 18.62 -18.79
CA TYR A 351 -27.39 18.93 -19.49
C TYR A 351 -28.57 18.05 -19.06
N LEU A 352 -28.30 16.81 -18.63
CA LEU A 352 -29.30 15.84 -18.21
C LEU A 352 -29.58 15.85 -16.71
N ARG A 353 -28.63 16.37 -15.90
CA ARG A 353 -28.75 16.43 -14.44
C ARG A 353 -28.23 17.77 -13.96
N PRO A 354 -29.08 18.67 -13.43
CA PRO A 354 -28.62 19.95 -12.91
C PRO A 354 -27.73 19.77 -11.67
N ALA A 355 -26.94 20.79 -11.36
CA ALA A 355 -26.18 20.87 -10.14
C ALA A 355 -27.12 20.66 -8.93
N GLY A 356 -26.69 19.87 -7.95
CA GLY A 356 -27.52 19.45 -6.82
C GLY A 356 -28.36 18.18 -7.02
N GLU A 357 -28.52 17.73 -8.28
CA GLU A 357 -29.08 16.40 -8.62
C GLU A 357 -28.02 15.48 -9.24
N ASP A 358 -26.79 15.93 -9.40
CA ASP A 358 -25.66 15.15 -9.90
C ASP A 358 -24.75 14.73 -8.74
N TYR A 359 -25.21 13.80 -7.94
CA TYR A 359 -24.41 13.23 -6.87
C TYR A 359 -24.53 11.71 -6.78
N ASN A 360 -23.54 11.09 -6.15
CA ASN A 360 -23.59 9.71 -5.67
C ASN A 360 -23.01 9.64 -4.26
N ARG A 361 -23.71 9.04 -3.32
CA ARG A 361 -23.29 8.88 -1.93
C ARG A 361 -23.38 7.42 -1.54
N THR A 362 -22.33 6.90 -0.95
CA THR A 362 -22.25 5.52 -0.44
C THR A 362 -21.92 5.52 1.04
N TYR A 363 -22.66 4.77 1.80
CA TYR A 363 -22.48 4.53 3.23
C TYR A 363 -22.25 3.04 3.42
N ALA A 364 -21.20 2.66 4.13
CA ALA A 364 -20.98 1.26 4.45
C ALA A 364 -20.43 1.09 5.88
N ILE A 365 -20.75 -0.08 6.43
CA ILE A 365 -20.15 -0.60 7.65
C ILE A 365 -19.47 -1.92 7.30
N ASP A 366 -18.35 -2.19 7.94
CA ASP A 366 -17.61 -3.44 7.77
C ASP A 366 -17.05 -3.93 9.10
N GLY A 367 -16.72 -5.19 9.13
CA GLY A 367 -16.08 -5.81 10.28
C GLY A 367 -15.35 -7.09 9.91
N GLN A 368 -14.32 -7.35 10.67
CA GLN A 368 -13.54 -8.57 10.62
C GLN A 368 -13.48 -9.16 12.03
N TRP A 369 -13.70 -10.46 12.17
CA TRP A 369 -13.61 -11.16 13.45
C TRP A 369 -12.66 -12.34 13.33
N GLY A 370 -11.57 -12.29 14.08
CA GLY A 370 -10.67 -13.42 14.27
C GLY A 370 -11.24 -14.40 15.30
N ILE A 371 -11.46 -15.63 14.91
CA ILE A 371 -11.97 -16.71 15.78
C ILE A 371 -10.88 -17.76 15.93
N GLY A 372 -10.27 -17.82 17.11
CA GLY A 372 -9.10 -18.66 17.32
C GLY A 372 -7.91 -18.24 16.44
N GLU A 373 -7.07 -19.17 16.05
CA GLU A 373 -5.83 -18.88 15.32
C GLU A 373 -5.99 -18.85 13.79
N ASN A 374 -6.96 -19.58 13.25
CA ASN A 374 -7.02 -19.91 11.81
C ASN A 374 -8.31 -19.48 11.11
N THR A 375 -9.27 -18.88 11.83
CA THR A 375 -10.56 -18.50 11.24
C THR A 375 -10.73 -17.00 11.28
N ILE A 376 -11.14 -16.42 10.15
CA ILE A 376 -11.53 -15.03 10.01
C ILE A 376 -12.92 -14.98 9.39
N LEU A 377 -13.83 -14.25 10.03
CA LEU A 377 -15.12 -13.91 9.48
C LEU A 377 -15.10 -12.44 9.06
N GLU A 378 -15.38 -12.17 7.80
CA GLU A 378 -15.48 -10.82 7.24
C GLU A 378 -16.90 -10.55 6.83
N ALA A 379 -17.42 -9.37 7.14
CA ALA A 379 -18.74 -8.94 6.72
C ALA A 379 -18.75 -7.44 6.42
N TRP A 380 -19.56 -7.05 5.44
CA TRP A 380 -19.85 -5.65 5.18
C TRP A 380 -21.28 -5.49 4.67
N ALA A 381 -21.83 -4.30 4.88
CA ALA A 381 -23.12 -3.90 4.32
C ALA A 381 -23.01 -2.42 3.89
N ALA A 382 -23.56 -2.13 2.72
CA ALA A 382 -23.49 -0.83 2.09
C ALA A 382 -24.85 -0.42 1.50
N ARG A 383 -25.04 0.90 1.42
CA ARG A 383 -26.14 1.53 0.72
C ARG A 383 -25.63 2.71 -0.10
N THR A 384 -26.20 2.89 -1.30
CA THR A 384 -25.92 4.02 -2.18
C THR A 384 -27.16 4.90 -2.38
N GLU A 385 -26.93 6.18 -2.64
CA GLU A 385 -27.94 7.16 -3.02
C GLU A 385 -27.51 7.87 -4.29
N THR A 386 -28.31 7.76 -5.35
CA THR A 386 -28.09 8.44 -6.64
C THR A 386 -29.42 9.02 -7.11
N PRO A 387 -29.52 10.32 -7.41
CA PRO A 387 -30.75 10.93 -7.88
C PRO A 387 -31.33 10.23 -9.11
N GLY A 388 -32.63 9.96 -9.08
CA GLY A 388 -33.34 9.30 -10.16
C GLY A 388 -33.14 7.79 -10.27
N LEU A 389 -32.46 7.16 -9.31
CA LEU A 389 -32.36 5.71 -9.15
C LEU A 389 -33.03 5.33 -7.83
N ASP A 390 -34.17 4.66 -7.91
CA ASP A 390 -34.94 4.16 -6.77
C ASP A 390 -34.91 2.63 -6.75
N GLY A 391 -34.53 2.05 -5.59
CA GLY A 391 -34.46 0.59 -5.40
C GLY A 391 -33.09 -0.01 -5.76
N ASP A 392 -32.86 -1.22 -5.29
CA ASP A 392 -31.61 -2.01 -5.48
C ASP A 392 -30.33 -1.25 -5.11
N ASP A 393 -30.44 -0.39 -4.09
CA ASP A 393 -29.40 0.54 -3.63
C ASP A 393 -28.51 -0.03 -2.49
N GLY A 394 -28.75 -1.27 -2.10
CA GLY A 394 -28.04 -1.95 -1.02
C GLY A 394 -27.26 -3.18 -1.47
N ALA A 395 -26.09 -3.40 -0.86
CA ALA A 395 -25.28 -4.59 -1.05
C ALA A 395 -24.70 -5.06 0.30
N PHE A 396 -24.47 -6.34 0.43
CA PHE A 396 -23.79 -6.91 1.60
C PHE A 396 -23.03 -8.18 1.23
N ALA A 397 -22.02 -8.52 2.01
CA ALA A 397 -21.35 -9.81 1.89
C ALA A 397 -20.97 -10.33 3.28
N LEU A 398 -20.87 -11.67 3.35
CA LEU A 398 -20.35 -12.42 4.47
C LEU A 398 -19.38 -13.46 3.89
N LYS A 399 -18.14 -13.42 4.37
CA LYS A 399 -17.08 -14.33 3.95
C LYS A 399 -16.52 -15.04 5.18
N PHE A 400 -16.25 -16.32 5.02
CA PHE A 400 -15.75 -17.20 6.06
C PHE A 400 -14.55 -18.01 5.57
#